data_c2b751f8798e3d64042be6a24d0ab9ec
#
_entry.id   c2b751f8798e3d64042be6a24d0ab9ec
#
_cell.length_a   1.000
_cell.length_b   1.000
_cell.length_c   1.000
_cell.angle_alpha   90.00
_cell.angle_beta   90.00
_cell.angle_gamma   90.00
#
_symmetry.space_group_name_H-M   'P 1'
#
loop_
_entity.id
_entity.type
_entity.pdbx_description
1 polymer ?
#
loop_
_entity_poly.entity_id
_entity_poly.type
_entity_poly.pdbx_seq_one_letter_code
_entity_poly.pdbx_strand_id
1 'polypeptide(L)'
;MASQARKNNRIKMAKSARVSMWIAFGLFVIYGITLLYPLIWCFLNSLKGRQEFMQESVWALPKYWYVENWWYCLTSMEYNEVNILGMFGNTIFFTVSCTFLSTFFSVAMAYILTKYPFPGSKAFYSLAFILMMVPMVGNTATTYRLAHQLYLYNTYWWPLVTSCGGFGMGFVLLYGFFKNLSWTYAEAAFIDGAGHFRVFFNIMIPMAMPAIGAIAIQGAIGIWNDYYTAYMYTPDKVTIALGLYGIQSQNEYGKISYPQLFAAMMLTTIPVIAVYAVAQKFIIKNTTMGGVKG
;
A
#
# COMPACT_ATOMS: atom_id res chain seq x y z
N MET A 1 -44.47 28.33 -2.86
CA MET A 1 -45.07 27.16 -2.16
C MET A 1 -44.38 25.81 -2.47
N ALA A 2 -43.18 25.79 -3.03
CA ALA A 2 -42.42 24.52 -3.33
C ALA A 2 -41.28 24.20 -2.35
N SER A 3 -41.10 24.98 -1.27
CA SER A 3 -39.97 24.84 -0.33
C SER A 3 -40.27 24.01 0.94
N GLN A 4 -41.52 23.63 1.19
CA GLN A 4 -41.93 22.92 2.40
C GLN A 4 -42.09 21.40 2.25
N ALA A 5 -41.94 20.84 1.05
CA ALA A 5 -42.17 19.41 0.77
C ALA A 5 -40.94 18.50 1.00
N ARG A 6 -39.77 19.05 1.41
CA ARG A 6 -38.52 18.28 1.66
C ARG A 6 -38.29 17.89 3.12
N LYS A 7 -39.30 18.07 3.98
CA LYS A 7 -39.22 17.75 5.42
C LYS A 7 -39.75 16.34 5.69
N ASN A 8 -38.86 15.45 6.08
CA ASN A 8 -39.10 14.24 6.85
C ASN A 8 -39.81 13.02 6.21
N ASN A 9 -39.17 12.42 5.20
CA ASN A 9 -39.36 10.98 5.01
C ASN A 9 -38.18 10.18 5.63
N ARG A 10 -37.80 10.50 6.87
CA ARG A 10 -36.97 9.60 7.67
C ARG A 10 -37.89 8.48 8.16
N ILE A 11 -37.78 7.30 7.52
CA ILE A 11 -38.41 6.06 8.00
C ILE A 11 -38.01 5.94 9.48
N LYS A 12 -39.01 5.98 10.40
CA LYS A 12 -38.76 5.79 11.82
C LYS A 12 -38.24 4.37 12.01
N MET A 13 -36.96 4.23 12.26
CA MET A 13 -36.33 2.93 12.51
C MET A 13 -37.00 2.29 13.74
N ALA A 14 -37.32 1.00 13.66
CA ALA A 14 -37.82 0.23 14.75
C ALA A 14 -36.86 0.33 15.97
N LYS A 15 -37.38 0.32 17.19
CA LYS A 15 -36.55 0.43 18.41
C LYS A 15 -35.46 -0.65 18.44
N SER A 16 -35.77 -1.88 18.02
CA SER A 16 -34.80 -2.98 17.91
C SER A 16 -33.65 -2.67 16.95
N ALA A 17 -33.93 -2.13 15.76
CA ALA A 17 -32.90 -1.74 14.79
C ALA A 17 -31.97 -0.63 15.31
N ARG A 18 -32.55 0.31 16.10
CA ARG A 18 -31.74 1.37 16.72
C ARG A 18 -30.83 0.81 17.80
N VAL A 19 -31.30 -0.11 18.63
CA VAL A 19 -30.48 -0.78 19.67
C VAL A 19 -29.33 -1.57 18.99
N SER A 20 -29.64 -2.37 17.97
CA SER A 20 -28.62 -3.11 17.22
C SER A 20 -27.55 -2.19 16.61
N MET A 21 -27.94 -1.03 16.07
CA MET A 21 -26.99 -0.03 15.55
C MET A 21 -26.09 0.54 16.65
N TRP A 22 -26.62 0.85 17.85
CA TRP A 22 -25.80 1.36 18.95
C TRP A 22 -24.84 0.30 19.49
N ILE A 23 -25.27 -0.97 19.55
CA ILE A 23 -24.39 -2.09 19.90
C ILE A 23 -23.27 -2.22 18.87
N ALA A 24 -23.61 -2.25 17.58
CA ALA A 24 -22.61 -2.30 16.49
C ALA A 24 -21.65 -1.12 16.56
N PHE A 25 -22.16 0.10 16.76
CA PHE A 25 -21.31 1.30 16.92
C PHE A 25 -20.36 1.16 18.11
N GLY A 26 -20.86 0.71 19.28
CA GLY A 26 -20.00 0.48 20.45
C GLY A 26 -18.90 -0.54 20.19
N LEU A 27 -19.22 -1.65 19.52
CA LEU A 27 -18.21 -2.66 19.11
C LEU A 27 -17.18 -2.08 18.16
N PHE A 28 -17.58 -1.29 17.16
CA PHE A 28 -16.65 -0.63 16.25
C PHE A 28 -15.76 0.41 16.94
N VAL A 29 -16.28 1.15 17.92
CA VAL A 29 -15.48 2.10 18.72
C VAL A 29 -14.44 1.35 19.54
N ILE A 30 -14.81 0.28 20.23
CA ILE A 30 -13.88 -0.56 20.99
C ILE A 30 -12.80 -1.12 20.05
N TYR A 31 -13.20 -1.68 18.91
CA TYR A 31 -12.27 -2.18 17.91
C TYR A 31 -11.32 -1.08 17.39
N GLY A 32 -11.84 0.12 17.11
CA GLY A 32 -11.03 1.27 16.72
C GLY A 32 -9.98 1.66 17.78
N ILE A 33 -10.36 1.64 19.05
CA ILE A 33 -9.43 1.91 20.17
C ILE A 33 -8.35 0.84 20.23
N THR A 34 -8.68 -0.44 20.06
CA THR A 34 -7.67 -1.51 20.05
C THR A 34 -6.68 -1.41 18.91
N LEU A 35 -7.10 -0.88 17.75
CA LEU A 35 -6.19 -0.63 16.60
C LEU A 35 -5.26 0.57 16.82
N LEU A 36 -5.74 1.62 17.47
CA LEU A 36 -4.92 2.81 17.77
C LEU A 36 -3.97 2.60 18.93
N TYR A 37 -4.32 1.72 19.84
CA TYR A 37 -3.55 1.47 21.06
C TYR A 37 -2.07 1.14 20.81
N PRO A 38 -1.68 0.19 19.92
CA PRO A 38 -0.27 -0.13 19.68
C PRO A 38 0.53 1.07 19.15
N LEU A 39 -0.09 1.93 18.34
CA LEU A 39 0.57 3.13 17.81
C LEU A 39 0.83 4.15 18.93
N ILE A 40 -0.16 4.40 19.77
CA ILE A 40 -0.04 5.31 20.92
C ILE A 40 1.00 4.76 21.90
N TRP A 41 0.95 3.45 22.17
CA TRP A 41 1.88 2.77 23.05
C TRP A 41 3.33 2.86 22.53
N CYS A 42 3.53 2.60 21.24
CA CYS A 42 4.84 2.70 20.59
C CYS A 42 5.36 4.15 20.66
N PHE A 43 4.52 5.12 20.36
CA PHE A 43 4.87 6.55 20.44
C PHE A 43 5.28 6.96 21.84
N LEU A 44 4.50 6.62 22.89
CA LEU A 44 4.81 6.94 24.26
C LEU A 44 6.13 6.28 24.73
N ASN A 45 6.33 5.01 24.37
CA ASN A 45 7.57 4.32 24.74
C ASN A 45 8.79 4.79 23.94
N SER A 46 8.61 5.37 22.75
CA SER A 46 9.71 6.01 22.00
C SER A 46 10.29 7.24 22.71
N LEU A 47 9.53 7.83 23.60
CA LEU A 47 9.88 9.02 24.37
C LEU A 47 10.42 8.71 25.77
N LYS A 48 10.60 7.43 26.13
CA LYS A 48 11.21 7.02 27.40
C LYS A 48 12.73 6.92 27.29
N GLY A 49 13.41 7.12 28.43
CA GLY A 49 14.82 6.76 28.56
C GLY A 49 15.03 5.24 28.60
N ARG A 50 16.21 4.77 28.23
CA ARG A 50 16.56 3.33 28.25
C ARG A 50 16.34 2.70 29.62
N GLN A 51 16.79 3.36 30.69
CA GLN A 51 16.67 2.84 32.08
C GLN A 51 15.20 2.85 32.52
N GLU A 52 14.47 3.91 32.22
CA GLU A 52 13.04 4.02 32.51
C GLU A 52 12.25 2.89 31.87
N PHE A 53 12.50 2.60 30.59
CA PHE A 53 11.83 1.51 29.87
C PHE A 53 12.13 0.13 30.44
N MET A 54 13.36 -0.10 30.93
CA MET A 54 13.79 -1.39 31.48
C MET A 54 13.36 -1.63 32.93
N GLN A 55 13.23 -0.58 33.72
CA GLN A 55 12.99 -0.68 35.17
C GLN A 55 11.55 -0.39 35.57
N GLU A 56 10.82 0.34 34.75
CA GLU A 56 9.44 0.74 35.05
C GLU A 56 8.43 0.02 34.15
N SER A 57 7.16 0.17 34.49
CA SER A 57 6.07 -0.39 33.68
C SER A 57 6.08 0.20 32.27
N VAL A 58 6.07 -0.67 31.28
CA VAL A 58 5.94 -0.28 29.85
C VAL A 58 4.59 0.42 29.55
N TRP A 59 3.65 0.35 30.50
CA TRP A 59 2.33 0.99 30.40
C TRP A 59 2.30 2.38 31.04
N ALA A 60 3.29 2.73 31.84
CA ALA A 60 3.38 4.05 32.45
C ALA A 60 3.68 5.12 31.40
N LEU A 61 3.20 6.33 31.65
CA LEU A 61 3.57 7.49 30.85
C LEU A 61 5.05 7.85 31.06
N PRO A 62 5.74 8.44 30.05
CA PRO A 62 7.11 8.89 30.23
C PRO A 62 7.21 9.92 31.37
N LYS A 63 8.16 9.73 32.29
CA LYS A 63 8.49 10.71 33.33
C LYS A 63 9.25 11.90 32.75
N TYR A 64 10.15 11.59 31.81
CA TYR A 64 10.89 12.58 31.03
C TYR A 64 10.69 12.28 29.55
N TRP A 65 10.53 13.34 28.75
CA TRP A 65 10.29 13.22 27.32
C TRP A 65 11.63 13.24 26.57
N TYR A 66 12.20 12.05 26.34
CA TYR A 66 13.48 11.88 25.65
C TYR A 66 13.31 11.98 24.13
N VAL A 67 13.21 13.22 23.66
CA VAL A 67 13.13 13.52 22.20
C VAL A 67 14.44 13.17 21.49
N GLU A 68 15.55 13.04 22.24
CA GLU A 68 16.86 12.63 21.76
C GLU A 68 16.82 11.26 21.07
N ASN A 69 15.89 10.36 21.42
CA ASN A 69 15.73 9.07 20.73
C ASN A 69 15.39 9.27 19.25
N TRP A 70 14.53 10.24 18.94
CA TRP A 70 14.14 10.58 17.58
C TRP A 70 15.28 11.24 16.81
N TRP A 71 16.03 12.12 17.51
CA TRP A 71 17.20 12.75 16.92
C TRP A 71 18.30 11.72 16.63
N TYR A 72 18.57 10.81 17.55
CA TYR A 72 19.49 9.70 17.35
C TYR A 72 19.11 8.84 16.14
N CYS A 73 17.82 8.53 15.97
CA CYS A 73 17.35 7.79 14.80
C CYS A 73 17.68 8.51 13.49
N LEU A 74 17.49 9.83 13.44
CA LEU A 74 17.72 10.62 12.23
C LEU A 74 19.19 10.80 11.89
N THR A 75 20.05 10.88 12.90
CA THR A 75 21.46 11.29 12.72
C THR A 75 22.46 10.15 12.82
N SER A 76 22.17 9.14 13.65
CA SER A 76 23.17 8.15 14.06
C SER A 76 22.74 6.70 13.82
N MET A 77 21.46 6.47 13.49
CA MET A 77 21.00 5.11 13.22
C MET A 77 21.33 4.71 11.79
N GLU A 78 22.08 3.62 11.66
CA GLU A 78 22.50 3.10 10.36
C GLU A 78 22.42 1.56 10.33
N TYR A 79 22.30 1.03 9.12
CA TYR A 79 22.40 -0.40 8.83
C TYR A 79 23.14 -0.58 7.51
N ASN A 80 24.17 -1.45 7.48
CA ASN A 80 25.04 -1.65 6.31
C ASN A 80 25.57 -0.32 5.74
N GLU A 81 26.07 0.57 6.59
CA GLU A 81 26.63 1.89 6.24
C GLU A 81 25.61 2.87 5.62
N VAL A 82 24.32 2.51 5.61
CA VAL A 82 23.25 3.38 5.12
C VAL A 82 22.51 3.99 6.31
N ASN A 83 22.51 5.31 6.39
CA ASN A 83 21.77 6.03 7.43
C ASN A 83 20.26 6.05 7.12
N ILE A 84 19.46 6.42 8.11
CA ILE A 84 18.00 6.37 7.99
C ILE A 84 17.45 7.25 6.84
N LEU A 85 18.09 8.37 6.52
CA LEU A 85 17.69 9.24 5.40
C LEU A 85 17.97 8.56 4.05
N GLY A 86 19.10 7.86 3.93
CA GLY A 86 19.41 7.04 2.76
C GLY A 86 18.42 5.89 2.58
N MET A 87 18.04 5.23 3.70
CA MET A 87 17.00 4.20 3.68
C MET A 87 15.65 4.76 3.22
N PHE A 88 15.26 5.96 3.66
CA PHE A 88 14.07 6.65 3.17
C PHE A 88 14.15 6.93 1.67
N GLY A 89 15.30 7.42 1.19
CA GLY A 89 15.53 7.67 -0.23
C GLY A 89 15.31 6.42 -1.08
N ASN A 90 15.93 5.29 -0.70
CA ASN A 90 15.76 4.01 -1.36
C ASN A 90 14.28 3.52 -1.31
N THR A 91 13.64 3.66 -0.15
CA THR A 91 12.24 3.24 0.02
C THR A 91 11.30 4.05 -0.85
N ILE A 92 11.45 5.37 -0.88
CA ILE A 92 10.65 6.25 -1.74
C ILE A 92 10.87 5.90 -3.22
N PHE A 93 12.14 5.73 -3.63
CA PHE A 93 12.47 5.36 -5.00
C PHE A 93 11.79 4.04 -5.40
N PHE A 94 11.96 2.97 -4.62
CA PHE A 94 11.33 1.68 -4.93
C PHE A 94 9.81 1.75 -4.87
N THR A 95 9.26 2.40 -3.84
CA THR A 95 7.80 2.52 -3.69
C THR A 95 7.18 3.24 -4.88
N VAL A 96 7.70 4.38 -5.28
CA VAL A 96 7.15 5.16 -6.40
C VAL A 96 7.36 4.43 -7.72
N SER A 97 8.59 3.98 -8.00
CA SER A 97 8.91 3.38 -9.29
C SER A 97 8.24 2.02 -9.50
N CYS A 98 8.31 1.13 -8.52
CA CYS A 98 7.70 -0.20 -8.62
C CYS A 98 6.16 -0.13 -8.62
N THR A 99 5.55 0.78 -7.82
CA THR A 99 4.10 0.99 -7.84
C THR A 99 3.64 1.52 -9.20
N PHE A 100 4.36 2.50 -9.75
CA PHE A 100 4.04 3.03 -11.07
C PHE A 100 4.09 1.94 -12.13
N LEU A 101 5.20 1.19 -12.20
CA LEU A 101 5.38 0.12 -13.18
C LEU A 101 4.32 -0.97 -13.02
N SER A 102 4.15 -1.53 -11.83
CA SER A 102 3.19 -2.61 -11.60
C SER A 102 1.76 -2.19 -11.90
N THR A 103 1.38 -0.98 -11.53
CA THR A 103 0.05 -0.43 -11.80
C THR A 103 -0.13 -0.19 -13.29
N PHE A 104 0.84 0.44 -13.95
CA PHE A 104 0.77 0.74 -15.38
C PHE A 104 0.62 -0.53 -16.22
N PHE A 105 1.45 -1.54 -15.98
CA PHE A 105 1.38 -2.81 -16.70
C PHE A 105 0.08 -3.56 -16.40
N SER A 106 -0.41 -3.52 -15.16
CA SER A 106 -1.70 -4.12 -14.80
C SER A 106 -2.86 -3.42 -15.52
N VAL A 107 -2.84 -2.08 -15.61
CA VAL A 107 -3.84 -1.29 -16.35
C VAL A 107 -3.80 -1.62 -17.83
N ALA A 108 -2.62 -1.61 -18.45
CA ALA A 108 -2.45 -1.89 -19.87
C ALA A 108 -2.92 -3.30 -20.23
N MET A 109 -2.51 -4.31 -19.47
CA MET A 109 -2.93 -5.70 -19.67
C MET A 109 -4.43 -5.89 -19.49
N ALA A 110 -5.01 -5.32 -18.42
CA ALA A 110 -6.44 -5.40 -18.16
C ALA A 110 -7.26 -4.72 -19.27
N TYR A 111 -6.83 -3.56 -19.74
CA TYR A 111 -7.48 -2.83 -20.83
C TYR A 111 -7.41 -3.61 -22.15
N ILE A 112 -6.22 -4.08 -22.54
CA ILE A 112 -6.04 -4.84 -23.80
C ILE A 112 -6.89 -6.10 -23.80
N LEU A 113 -6.82 -6.91 -22.73
CA LEU A 113 -7.53 -8.17 -22.65
C LEU A 113 -9.05 -8.04 -22.60
N THR A 114 -9.57 -6.87 -22.16
CA THR A 114 -11.03 -6.64 -22.07
C THR A 114 -11.60 -5.93 -23.27
N LYS A 115 -10.84 -5.04 -23.91
CA LYS A 115 -11.35 -4.13 -24.94
C LYS A 115 -10.93 -4.51 -26.36
N TYR A 116 -9.89 -5.30 -26.50
CA TYR A 116 -9.41 -5.78 -27.80
C TYR A 116 -9.53 -7.31 -27.86
N PRO A 117 -10.63 -7.85 -28.40
CA PRO A 117 -10.79 -9.29 -28.52
C PRO A 117 -9.80 -9.82 -29.55
N PHE A 118 -8.94 -10.74 -29.12
CA PHE A 118 -8.04 -11.49 -30.00
C PHE A 118 -8.08 -12.98 -29.62
N PRO A 119 -7.72 -13.89 -30.57
CA PRO A 119 -7.65 -15.31 -30.27
C PRO A 119 -6.75 -15.59 -29.08
N GLY A 120 -7.26 -16.20 -28.02
CA GLY A 120 -6.49 -16.52 -26.81
C GLY A 120 -6.64 -15.52 -25.65
N SER A 121 -7.30 -14.36 -25.80
CA SER A 121 -7.48 -13.36 -24.72
C SER A 121 -8.08 -13.97 -23.44
N LYS A 122 -9.06 -14.88 -23.60
CA LYS A 122 -9.66 -15.62 -22.47
C LYS A 122 -8.68 -16.59 -21.81
N ALA A 123 -7.81 -17.24 -22.60
CA ALA A 123 -6.78 -18.13 -22.08
C ALA A 123 -5.73 -17.35 -21.26
N PHE A 124 -5.32 -16.18 -21.72
CA PHE A 124 -4.42 -15.30 -20.95
C PHE A 124 -5.02 -14.87 -19.61
N TYR A 125 -6.30 -14.49 -19.59
CA TYR A 125 -6.99 -14.18 -18.34
C TYR A 125 -7.04 -15.38 -17.40
N SER A 126 -7.43 -16.56 -17.92
CA SER A 126 -7.51 -17.79 -17.12
C SER A 126 -6.13 -18.19 -16.60
N LEU A 127 -5.08 -18.09 -17.41
CA LEU A 127 -3.70 -18.37 -17.02
C LEU A 127 -3.24 -17.44 -15.89
N ALA A 128 -3.49 -16.14 -16.03
CA ALA A 128 -3.17 -15.16 -14.99
C ALA A 128 -3.85 -15.51 -13.66
N PHE A 129 -5.13 -15.90 -13.71
CA PHE A 129 -5.88 -16.30 -12.52
C PHE A 129 -5.36 -17.61 -11.91
N ILE A 130 -5.05 -18.62 -12.74
CA ILE A 130 -4.46 -19.89 -12.28
C ILE A 130 -3.11 -19.66 -11.62
N LEU A 131 -2.23 -18.84 -12.25
CA LEU A 131 -0.92 -18.50 -11.69
C LEU A 131 -1.00 -17.82 -10.32
N MET A 132 -2.04 -17.02 -10.07
CA MET A 132 -2.28 -16.43 -8.76
C MET A 132 -2.74 -17.45 -7.69
N MET A 133 -3.42 -18.51 -8.11
CA MET A 133 -3.90 -19.56 -7.19
C MET A 133 -2.82 -20.59 -6.84
N VAL A 134 -1.81 -20.73 -7.69
CA VAL A 134 -0.68 -21.65 -7.42
C VAL A 134 0.22 -21.02 -6.38
N PRO A 135 0.36 -21.61 -5.18
CA PRO A 135 1.28 -21.11 -4.17
C PRO A 135 2.72 -21.25 -4.69
N MET A 136 3.38 -20.12 -4.90
CA MET A 136 4.76 -20.05 -5.39
C MET A 136 5.77 -20.38 -4.27
N VAL A 137 5.54 -21.47 -3.57
CA VAL A 137 6.44 -21.95 -2.51
C VAL A 137 7.70 -22.49 -3.15
N GLY A 138 8.85 -21.97 -2.75
CA GLY A 138 10.15 -22.49 -3.19
C GLY A 138 10.75 -21.84 -4.45
N ASN A 139 10.11 -20.84 -5.06
CA ASN A 139 10.66 -20.14 -6.21
C ASN A 139 11.83 -19.21 -5.87
N THR A 140 12.03 -18.86 -4.59
CA THR A 140 13.05 -17.90 -4.13
C THR A 140 14.46 -18.28 -4.63
N ALA A 141 14.84 -19.54 -4.49
CA ALA A 141 16.18 -19.99 -4.92
C ALA A 141 16.37 -19.85 -6.44
N THR A 142 15.34 -20.16 -7.22
CA THR A 142 15.37 -20.03 -8.69
C THR A 142 15.41 -18.59 -9.11
N THR A 143 14.59 -17.73 -8.48
CA THR A 143 14.54 -16.30 -8.75
C THR A 143 15.84 -15.61 -8.34
N TYR A 144 16.45 -16.04 -7.23
CA TYR A 144 17.76 -15.56 -6.79
C TYR A 144 18.86 -15.89 -7.81
N ARG A 145 18.90 -17.14 -8.30
CA ARG A 145 19.83 -17.55 -9.37
C ARG A 145 19.61 -16.75 -10.63
N LEU A 146 18.36 -16.51 -11.03
CA LEU A 146 18.02 -15.72 -12.21
C LEU A 146 18.53 -14.27 -12.07
N ALA A 147 18.36 -13.65 -10.90
CA ALA A 147 18.88 -12.32 -10.63
C ALA A 147 20.39 -12.22 -10.83
N HIS A 148 21.14 -13.25 -10.38
CA HIS A 148 22.59 -13.34 -10.58
C HIS A 148 22.96 -13.59 -12.05
N GLN A 149 22.29 -14.51 -12.75
CA GLN A 149 22.56 -14.80 -14.15
C GLN A 149 22.30 -13.62 -15.07
N LEU A 150 21.31 -12.80 -14.74
CA LEU A 150 20.98 -11.58 -15.49
C LEU A 150 21.83 -10.37 -15.07
N TYR A 151 22.76 -10.51 -14.12
CA TYR A 151 23.54 -9.42 -13.54
C TYR A 151 22.69 -8.28 -12.93
N LEU A 152 21.50 -8.62 -12.45
CA LEU A 152 20.55 -7.70 -11.83
C LEU A 152 20.56 -7.77 -10.29
N TYR A 153 21.27 -8.76 -9.71
CA TYR A 153 21.44 -8.88 -8.27
C TYR A 153 22.14 -7.66 -7.70
N ASN A 154 21.62 -7.17 -6.57
CA ASN A 154 22.09 -6.00 -5.83
C ASN A 154 22.08 -4.69 -6.67
N THR A 155 21.17 -4.60 -7.64
CA THR A 155 20.94 -3.41 -8.45
C THR A 155 19.54 -2.85 -8.23
N TYR A 156 19.34 -1.57 -8.54
CA TYR A 156 18.02 -0.96 -8.56
C TYR A 156 17.09 -1.58 -9.62
N TRP A 157 17.64 -2.23 -10.63
CA TRP A 157 16.89 -2.75 -11.77
C TRP A 157 16.06 -3.99 -11.45
N TRP A 158 16.50 -4.84 -10.52
CA TRP A 158 15.79 -6.07 -10.22
C TRP A 158 14.35 -5.83 -9.75
N PRO A 159 14.07 -5.01 -8.71
CA PRO A 159 12.71 -4.72 -8.29
C PRO A 159 11.87 -4.05 -9.38
N LEU A 160 12.49 -3.20 -10.22
CA LEU A 160 11.80 -2.53 -11.33
C LEU A 160 11.35 -3.53 -12.40
N VAL A 161 12.24 -4.40 -12.85
CA VAL A 161 11.96 -5.43 -13.88
C VAL A 161 10.88 -6.40 -13.38
N THR A 162 10.99 -6.87 -12.13
CA THR A 162 9.99 -7.78 -11.56
C THR A 162 8.63 -7.12 -11.37
N SER A 163 8.59 -5.80 -11.17
CA SER A 163 7.34 -5.04 -11.09
C SER A 163 6.62 -4.89 -12.42
N CYS A 164 7.29 -5.13 -13.56
CA CYS A 164 6.68 -5.06 -14.89
C CYS A 164 5.81 -6.29 -15.25
N GLY A 165 5.64 -7.26 -14.36
CA GLY A 165 4.93 -8.51 -14.63
C GLY A 165 3.45 -8.35 -15.02
N GLY A 166 2.80 -7.27 -14.62
CA GLY A 166 1.45 -6.90 -15.04
C GLY A 166 0.32 -7.80 -14.52
N PHE A 167 0.61 -9.03 -14.10
CA PHE A 167 -0.37 -9.97 -13.56
C PHE A 167 -0.32 -10.01 -12.03
N GLY A 168 -1.49 -9.98 -11.40
CA GLY A 168 -1.65 -9.99 -9.95
C GLY A 168 -3.05 -9.56 -9.54
N MET A 169 -3.31 -9.39 -8.24
CA MET A 169 -4.63 -8.97 -7.75
C MET A 169 -5.09 -7.65 -8.39
N GLY A 170 -4.17 -6.69 -8.58
CA GLY A 170 -4.46 -5.41 -9.25
C GLY A 170 -4.97 -5.60 -10.67
N PHE A 171 -4.36 -6.50 -11.44
CA PHE A 171 -4.82 -6.86 -12.78
C PHE A 171 -6.25 -7.44 -12.77
N VAL A 172 -6.55 -8.38 -11.87
CA VAL A 172 -7.89 -9.00 -11.80
C VAL A 172 -8.97 -7.98 -11.49
N LEU A 173 -8.70 -7.08 -10.54
CA LEU A 173 -9.63 -6.00 -10.18
C LEU A 173 -9.85 -5.02 -11.34
N LEU A 174 -8.77 -4.62 -12.02
CA LEU A 174 -8.84 -3.72 -13.18
C LEU A 174 -9.50 -4.40 -14.38
N TYR A 175 -9.26 -5.68 -14.59
CA TYR A 175 -9.95 -6.46 -15.62
C TYR A 175 -11.46 -6.42 -15.40
N GLY A 176 -11.92 -6.69 -14.16
CA GLY A 176 -13.34 -6.58 -13.81
C GLY A 176 -13.89 -5.18 -14.03
N PHE A 177 -13.13 -4.15 -13.67
CA PHE A 177 -13.52 -2.76 -13.89
C PHE A 177 -13.66 -2.42 -15.38
N PHE A 178 -12.62 -2.67 -16.19
CA PHE A 178 -12.65 -2.38 -17.62
C PHE A 178 -13.69 -3.21 -18.35
N LYS A 179 -13.94 -4.45 -17.96
CA LYS A 179 -14.98 -5.29 -18.54
C LYS A 179 -16.36 -4.65 -18.43
N ASN A 180 -16.65 -3.99 -17.31
CA ASN A 180 -17.93 -3.33 -17.04
C ASN A 180 -17.99 -1.88 -17.58
N LEU A 181 -16.87 -1.30 -17.99
CA LEU A 181 -16.83 0.04 -18.56
C LEU A 181 -17.39 0.01 -19.99
N SER A 182 -18.33 0.90 -20.31
CA SER A 182 -18.92 0.95 -21.65
C SER A 182 -17.88 1.28 -22.72
N TRP A 183 -17.93 0.54 -23.83
CA TRP A 183 -17.09 0.80 -25.00
C TRP A 183 -17.55 2.00 -25.82
N THR A 184 -18.81 2.43 -25.66
CA THR A 184 -19.41 3.57 -26.38
C THR A 184 -18.60 4.86 -26.27
N TYR A 185 -17.89 5.06 -25.13
CA TYR A 185 -17.00 6.22 -24.98
C TYR A 185 -15.80 6.18 -25.93
N ALA A 186 -15.28 4.98 -26.19
CA ALA A 186 -14.18 4.79 -27.14
C ALA A 186 -14.68 4.95 -28.58
N GLU A 187 -15.82 4.36 -28.88
CA GLU A 187 -16.46 4.47 -30.24
C GLU A 187 -16.73 5.91 -30.62
N ALA A 188 -17.29 6.71 -29.71
CA ALA A 188 -17.51 8.13 -29.94
C ALA A 188 -16.19 8.86 -30.25
N ALA A 189 -15.13 8.58 -29.48
CA ALA A 189 -13.84 9.20 -29.72
C ALA A 189 -13.18 8.75 -31.03
N PHE A 190 -13.38 7.50 -31.46
CA PHE A 190 -12.91 7.03 -32.76
C PHE A 190 -13.65 7.72 -33.94
N ILE A 191 -14.93 7.98 -33.76
CA ILE A 191 -15.71 8.76 -34.75
C ILE A 191 -15.16 10.19 -34.87
N ASP A 192 -14.72 10.78 -33.74
CA ASP A 192 -14.06 12.10 -33.68
C ASP A 192 -12.59 12.05 -34.15
N GLY A 193 -12.12 10.92 -34.72
CA GLY A 193 -10.75 10.76 -35.24
C GLY A 193 -9.65 10.53 -34.19
N ALA A 194 -9.98 10.17 -32.95
CA ALA A 194 -8.98 9.85 -31.96
C ALA A 194 -8.33 8.49 -32.25
N GLY A 195 -7.01 8.40 -32.15
CA GLY A 195 -6.28 7.13 -32.23
C GLY A 195 -6.35 6.32 -30.91
N HIS A 196 -6.02 5.03 -30.98
CA HIS A 196 -6.09 4.10 -29.83
C HIS A 196 -5.33 4.58 -28.58
N PHE A 197 -4.14 5.14 -28.73
CA PHE A 197 -3.38 5.68 -27.60
C PHE A 197 -4.07 6.87 -26.96
N ARG A 198 -4.66 7.76 -27.77
CA ARG A 198 -5.41 8.90 -27.27
C ARG A 198 -6.64 8.46 -26.49
N VAL A 199 -7.37 7.45 -26.97
CA VAL A 199 -8.50 6.85 -26.25
C VAL A 199 -8.04 6.23 -24.95
N PHE A 200 -6.95 5.48 -24.94
CA PHE A 200 -6.41 4.85 -23.73
C PHE A 200 -6.05 5.88 -22.66
N PHE A 201 -5.17 6.84 -23.00
CA PHE A 201 -4.64 7.79 -22.02
C PHE A 201 -5.63 8.88 -21.60
N ASN A 202 -6.44 9.38 -22.54
CA ASN A 202 -7.28 10.56 -22.30
C ASN A 202 -8.72 10.23 -21.93
N ILE A 203 -9.18 8.99 -22.16
CA ILE A 203 -10.56 8.58 -21.86
C ILE A 203 -10.59 7.43 -20.88
N MET A 204 -9.97 6.28 -21.22
CA MET A 204 -10.12 5.06 -20.45
C MET A 204 -9.37 5.11 -19.11
N ILE A 205 -8.14 5.60 -19.08
CA ILE A 205 -7.39 5.77 -17.83
C ILE A 205 -8.09 6.76 -16.88
N PRO A 206 -8.47 7.98 -17.28
CA PRO A 206 -9.21 8.91 -16.42
C PRO A 206 -10.50 8.33 -15.84
N MET A 207 -11.26 7.56 -16.63
CA MET A 207 -12.47 6.89 -16.13
C MET A 207 -12.16 5.77 -15.14
N ALA A 208 -11.02 5.10 -15.26
CA ALA A 208 -10.56 4.06 -14.37
C ALA A 208 -9.73 4.57 -13.18
N MET A 209 -9.41 5.87 -13.14
CA MET A 209 -8.54 6.48 -12.13
C MET A 209 -8.92 6.12 -10.67
N PRO A 210 -10.21 6.03 -10.30
CA PRO A 210 -10.59 5.58 -8.96
C PRO A 210 -10.10 4.17 -8.61
N ALA A 211 -10.27 3.23 -9.52
CA ALA A 211 -9.82 1.86 -9.33
C ALA A 211 -8.29 1.76 -9.39
N ILE A 212 -7.67 2.46 -10.33
CA ILE A 212 -6.22 2.56 -10.48
C ILE A 212 -5.60 3.14 -9.19
N GLY A 213 -6.14 4.23 -8.66
CA GLY A 213 -5.67 4.87 -7.44
C GLY A 213 -5.75 3.94 -6.22
N ALA A 214 -6.85 3.21 -6.06
CA ALA A 214 -7.00 2.26 -4.96
C ALA A 214 -5.95 1.14 -5.02
N ILE A 215 -5.70 0.59 -6.21
CA ILE A 215 -4.71 -0.46 -6.43
C ILE A 215 -3.28 0.07 -6.24
N ALA A 216 -2.99 1.26 -6.76
CA ALA A 216 -1.68 1.91 -6.59
C ALA A 216 -1.37 2.16 -5.11
N ILE A 217 -2.33 2.63 -4.31
CA ILE A 217 -2.14 2.86 -2.88
C ILE A 217 -1.87 1.53 -2.16
N GLN A 218 -2.64 0.49 -2.46
CA GLN A 218 -2.43 -0.83 -1.86
C GLN A 218 -1.05 -1.39 -2.24
N GLY A 219 -0.64 -1.25 -3.50
CA GLY A 219 0.69 -1.65 -3.98
C GLY A 219 1.81 -0.87 -3.30
N ALA A 220 1.66 0.46 -3.18
CA ALA A 220 2.64 1.32 -2.53
C ALA A 220 2.85 0.94 -1.06
N ILE A 221 1.76 0.65 -0.30
CA ILE A 221 1.86 0.19 1.08
C ILE A 221 2.59 -1.16 1.16
N GLY A 222 2.31 -2.07 0.23
CA GLY A 222 2.98 -3.36 0.15
C GLY A 222 4.49 -3.22 -0.07
N ILE A 223 4.90 -2.42 -1.06
CA ILE A 223 6.31 -2.19 -1.39
C ILE A 223 7.04 -1.43 -0.27
N TRP A 224 6.39 -0.46 0.37
CA TRP A 224 6.95 0.29 1.50
C TRP A 224 7.35 -0.63 2.66
N ASN A 225 6.55 -1.65 2.94
CA ASN A 225 6.77 -2.59 4.03
C ASN A 225 7.56 -3.83 3.64
N ASP A 226 7.97 -3.97 2.37
CA ASP A 226 8.67 -5.14 1.87
C ASP A 226 10.16 -5.09 2.23
N TYR A 227 10.51 -5.73 3.34
CA TYR A 227 11.92 -5.93 3.70
C TYR A 227 12.51 -7.14 2.98
N TYR A 228 11.66 -8.15 2.62
CA TYR A 228 12.14 -9.43 2.12
C TYR A 228 12.77 -9.31 0.72
N THR A 229 12.13 -8.62 -0.19
CA THR A 229 12.67 -8.37 -1.53
C THR A 229 14.00 -7.61 -1.46
N ALA A 230 14.08 -6.58 -0.61
CA ALA A 230 15.32 -5.85 -0.41
C ALA A 230 16.41 -6.73 0.21
N TYR A 231 16.09 -7.52 1.23
CA TYR A 231 17.01 -8.47 1.88
C TYR A 231 17.59 -9.49 0.91
N MET A 232 16.74 -10.08 0.07
CA MET A 232 17.13 -11.17 -0.82
C MET A 232 17.84 -10.71 -2.09
N TYR A 233 17.46 -9.55 -2.65
CA TYR A 233 17.89 -9.19 -4.00
C TYR A 233 18.67 -7.87 -4.09
N THR A 234 18.55 -6.98 -3.12
CA THR A 234 19.20 -5.67 -3.13
C THR A 234 19.75 -5.28 -1.74
N PRO A 235 20.59 -6.13 -1.11
CA PRO A 235 21.00 -5.96 0.29
C PRO A 235 21.74 -4.65 0.56
N ASP A 236 22.48 -4.09 -0.40
CA ASP A 236 23.19 -2.81 -0.23
C ASP A 236 22.29 -1.60 -0.54
N LYS A 237 21.11 -1.82 -1.13
CA LYS A 237 20.12 -0.76 -1.36
C LYS A 237 19.11 -0.78 -0.21
N VAL A 238 19.61 -0.57 1.00
CA VAL A 238 18.84 -0.73 2.23
C VAL A 238 17.60 0.15 2.19
N THR A 239 16.42 -0.48 2.26
CA THR A 239 15.15 0.19 2.48
C THR A 239 14.88 0.37 3.97
N ILE A 240 13.95 1.23 4.33
CA ILE A 240 13.61 1.46 5.75
C ILE A 240 13.10 0.18 6.42
N ALA A 241 12.31 -0.62 5.71
CA ALA A 241 11.80 -1.90 6.21
C ALA A 241 12.95 -2.90 6.44
N LEU A 242 13.90 -3.00 5.50
CA LEU A 242 15.10 -3.83 5.65
C LEU A 242 15.99 -3.31 6.78
N GLY A 243 16.23 -2.01 6.86
CA GLY A 243 17.04 -1.39 7.90
C GLY A 243 16.50 -1.69 9.30
N LEU A 244 15.19 -1.51 9.51
CA LEU A 244 14.55 -1.83 10.79
C LEU A 244 14.64 -3.32 11.13
N TYR A 245 14.38 -4.20 10.15
CA TYR A 245 14.54 -5.64 10.32
C TYR A 245 15.98 -6.02 10.72
N GLY A 246 16.97 -5.47 10.02
CA GLY A 246 18.38 -5.74 10.28
C GLY A 246 18.85 -5.20 11.63
N ILE A 247 18.49 -3.97 11.99
CA ILE A 247 18.76 -3.36 13.26
C ILE A 247 18.16 -4.19 14.41
N GLN A 248 16.90 -4.61 14.27
CA GLN A 248 16.24 -5.43 15.27
C GLN A 248 16.91 -6.81 15.43
N SER A 249 17.24 -7.48 14.31
CA SER A 249 17.84 -8.82 14.31
C SER A 249 19.28 -8.83 14.83
N GLN A 250 20.03 -7.75 14.63
CA GLN A 250 21.42 -7.62 15.09
C GLN A 250 21.56 -7.01 16.51
N ASN A 251 20.44 -6.59 17.11
CA ASN A 251 20.45 -5.93 18.42
C ASN A 251 20.61 -6.91 19.61
N GLU A 252 21.17 -8.11 19.39
CA GLU A 252 21.43 -9.11 20.45
C GLU A 252 22.29 -8.55 21.60
N TYR A 253 23.16 -7.60 21.32
CA TYR A 253 24.05 -6.97 22.33
C TYR A 253 23.46 -5.68 22.92
N GLY A 254 22.21 -5.33 22.65
CA GLY A 254 21.54 -4.15 23.22
C GLY A 254 22.21 -2.82 22.89
N LYS A 255 22.89 -2.70 21.75
CA LYS A 255 23.53 -1.44 21.29
C LYS A 255 22.50 -0.34 21.13
N ILE A 256 21.34 -0.68 20.55
CA ILE A 256 20.22 0.24 20.35
C ILE A 256 19.16 -0.06 21.43
N SER A 257 18.69 0.96 22.11
CA SER A 257 17.63 0.79 23.12
C SER A 257 16.27 0.58 22.47
N TYR A 258 15.37 -0.13 23.15
CA TYR A 258 13.99 -0.31 22.69
C TYR A 258 13.27 1.02 22.39
N PRO A 259 13.38 2.08 23.24
CA PRO A 259 12.81 3.39 22.92
C PRO A 259 13.32 3.98 21.59
N GLN A 260 14.61 3.83 21.28
CA GLN A 260 15.16 4.25 19.99
C GLN A 260 14.60 3.44 18.83
N LEU A 261 14.44 2.12 19.01
CA LEU A 261 13.80 1.28 18.01
C LEU A 261 12.34 1.69 17.77
N PHE A 262 11.60 1.99 18.84
CA PHE A 262 10.23 2.49 18.72
C PHE A 262 10.18 3.86 18.03
N ALA A 263 11.13 4.74 18.30
CA ALA A 263 11.24 6.02 17.58
C ALA A 263 11.45 5.81 16.07
N ALA A 264 12.33 4.88 15.69
CA ALA A 264 12.54 4.51 14.30
C ALA A 264 11.26 3.92 13.66
N MET A 265 10.56 3.01 14.34
CA MET A 265 9.29 2.46 13.88
C MET A 265 8.23 3.57 13.68
N MET A 266 8.14 4.54 14.58
CA MET A 266 7.21 5.65 14.44
C MET A 266 7.58 6.55 13.27
N LEU A 267 8.87 6.86 13.08
CA LEU A 267 9.35 7.63 11.91
C LEU A 267 8.94 6.96 10.59
N THR A 268 8.97 5.64 10.51
CA THR A 268 8.57 4.91 9.29
C THR A 268 7.06 4.86 9.08
N THR A 269 6.30 4.91 10.17
CA THR A 269 4.83 4.82 10.14
C THR A 269 4.19 6.15 9.73
N ILE A 270 4.78 7.28 10.12
CA ILE A 270 4.25 8.63 9.83
C ILE A 270 4.01 8.86 8.33
N PRO A 271 4.96 8.59 7.41
CA PRO A 271 4.72 8.77 5.97
C PRO A 271 3.57 7.92 5.43
N VAL A 272 3.45 6.68 5.90
CA VAL A 272 2.37 5.77 5.49
C VAL A 272 1.01 6.31 5.91
N ILE A 273 0.89 6.76 7.16
CA ILE A 273 -0.35 7.39 7.68
C ILE A 273 -0.67 8.65 6.88
N ALA A 274 0.32 9.50 6.60
CA ALA A 274 0.13 10.73 5.83
C ALA A 274 -0.37 10.44 4.41
N VAL A 275 0.28 9.51 3.71
CA VAL A 275 -0.14 9.08 2.36
C VAL A 275 -1.56 8.53 2.40
N TYR A 276 -1.88 7.63 3.35
CA TYR A 276 -3.21 7.07 3.49
C TYR A 276 -4.27 8.13 3.80
N ALA A 277 -3.99 9.07 4.70
CA ALA A 277 -4.92 10.15 5.06
C ALA A 277 -5.28 11.06 3.86
N VAL A 278 -4.34 11.28 2.94
CA VAL A 278 -4.60 12.00 1.69
C VAL A 278 -5.35 11.11 0.70
N ALA A 279 -4.90 9.87 0.56
CA ALA A 279 -5.39 8.93 -0.44
C ALA A 279 -6.81 8.42 -0.16
N GLN A 280 -7.21 8.25 1.11
CA GLN A 280 -8.55 7.78 1.49
C GLN A 280 -9.67 8.64 0.89
N LYS A 281 -9.47 9.95 0.72
CA LYS A 281 -10.46 10.84 0.11
C LYS A 281 -10.76 10.47 -1.34
N PHE A 282 -9.76 10.00 -2.08
CA PHE A 282 -9.91 9.53 -3.46
C PHE A 282 -10.63 8.18 -3.52
N ILE A 283 -10.32 7.27 -2.58
CA ILE A 283 -10.95 5.94 -2.48
C ILE A 283 -12.43 6.09 -2.16
N ILE A 284 -12.79 6.82 -1.10
CA ILE A 284 -14.19 6.93 -0.62
C ILE A 284 -15.06 7.67 -1.63
N LYS A 285 -14.58 8.77 -2.20
CA LYS A 285 -15.36 9.59 -3.15
C LYS A 285 -15.78 8.81 -4.40
N ASN A 286 -15.05 7.79 -4.76
CA ASN A 286 -15.20 7.05 -6.00
C ASN A 286 -15.87 5.68 -5.82
N THR A 287 -15.87 5.12 -4.62
CA THR A 287 -16.62 3.87 -4.30
C THR A 287 -18.14 4.10 -4.35
N THR A 288 -18.58 5.32 -4.07
CA THR A 288 -20.01 5.68 -4.14
C THR A 288 -20.55 5.89 -5.56
N MET A 289 -19.70 6.10 -6.57
CA MET A 289 -20.14 6.28 -7.96
C MET A 289 -20.33 4.95 -8.71
N GLY A 290 -19.81 3.84 -8.22
CA GLY A 290 -20.00 2.50 -8.82
C GLY A 290 -21.20 1.70 -8.28
N GLY A 291 -21.88 2.20 -7.27
CA GLY A 291 -22.86 1.43 -6.50
C GLY A 291 -24.35 1.77 -6.71
N VAL A 292 -24.71 2.71 -7.56
CA VAL A 292 -26.13 3.06 -7.77
C VAL A 292 -26.43 3.23 -9.24
N LYS A 293 -26.78 2.15 -9.89
CA LYS A 293 -27.78 2.10 -10.96
C LYS A 293 -28.57 0.83 -10.76
N GLY A 294 -29.57 0.89 -9.88
CA GLY A 294 -30.75 0.09 -9.92
C GLY A 294 -31.87 0.97 -10.44
#